data_6fb664f9d9539808f644860a9ddf0402
#
_entry.id   6fb664f9d9539808f644860a9ddf0402
#
_cell.length_a   1.000
_cell.length_b   1.000
_cell.length_c   1.000
_cell.angle_alpha   90.00
_cell.angle_beta   90.00
_cell.angle_gamma   90.00
#
_symmetry.space_group_name_H-M   'P 1'
#
loop_
_entity.id
_entity.type
_entity.pdbx_description
1 polymer ?
#
loop_
_entity_poly.entity_id
_entity_poly.type
_entity_poly.pdbx_seq_one_letter_code
_entity_poly.pdbx_strand_id
1 'polypeptide(L)'
;MSKVSVKKIYKIIKPCGLGPQKSKAIHKLSNILVKKFKGKVPNNFKDLESLPGVGHKTASVVMSQGFGIPAFAVDTHIHRLAQRWGLTNGKNVETTERDLKKIFPKDSWNKLHLQIIFWGREFCTARSCYRLECK
;
A
#
# COMPACT_ATOMS: atom_id res chain seq x y z
N MET A 1 -15.52 -8.31 -12.09
CA MET A 1 -15.86 -7.34 -11.03
C MET A 1 -16.81 -6.25 -11.52
N SER A 2 -16.64 -5.64 -12.69
CA SER A 2 -17.55 -4.60 -13.23
C SER A 2 -19.01 -5.04 -13.38
N LYS A 3 -19.28 -6.32 -13.69
CA LYS A 3 -20.63 -6.91 -13.83
C LYS A 3 -21.19 -7.45 -12.49
N VAL A 4 -20.41 -7.44 -11.41
CA VAL A 4 -20.84 -7.99 -10.12
C VAL A 4 -21.43 -6.87 -9.25
N SER A 5 -22.59 -7.10 -8.62
CA SER A 5 -23.20 -6.08 -7.77
C SER A 5 -22.35 -5.76 -6.52
N VAL A 6 -22.41 -4.52 -6.07
CA VAL A 6 -21.70 -4.06 -4.85
C VAL A 6 -22.03 -4.92 -3.64
N LYS A 7 -23.31 -5.37 -3.51
CA LYS A 7 -23.75 -6.26 -2.43
C LYS A 7 -23.04 -7.62 -2.45
N LYS A 8 -22.83 -8.19 -3.66
CA LYS A 8 -22.11 -9.47 -3.83
C LYS A 8 -20.63 -9.31 -3.52
N ILE A 9 -19.99 -8.24 -3.99
CA ILE A 9 -18.59 -7.91 -3.63
C ILE A 9 -18.48 -7.76 -2.11
N TYR A 10 -19.37 -6.99 -1.48
CA TYR A 10 -19.36 -6.79 -0.03
C TYR A 10 -19.46 -8.09 0.77
N LYS A 11 -20.35 -9.02 0.36
CA LYS A 11 -20.48 -10.33 1.04
C LYS A 11 -19.15 -11.08 1.10
N ILE A 12 -18.34 -11.00 0.02
CA ILE A 12 -17.04 -11.68 -0.07
C ILE A 12 -15.98 -11.00 0.81
N ILE A 13 -15.91 -9.66 0.76
CA ILE A 13 -14.87 -8.91 1.47
C ILE A 13 -15.28 -8.42 2.86
N LYS A 14 -16.46 -8.82 3.36
CA LYS A 14 -16.97 -8.42 4.68
C LYS A 14 -15.97 -8.60 5.82
N PRO A 15 -15.16 -9.70 5.87
CA PRO A 15 -14.13 -9.86 6.90
C PRO A 15 -12.99 -8.84 6.81
N CYS A 16 -12.81 -8.20 5.66
CA CYS A 16 -11.79 -7.15 5.48
C CYS A 16 -12.31 -5.84 6.07
N GLY A 17 -11.51 -5.16 6.87
CA GLY A 17 -11.87 -3.84 7.39
C GLY A 17 -12.31 -2.87 6.28
N LEU A 18 -13.27 -1.97 6.57
CA LEU A 18 -13.83 -1.00 5.62
C LEU A 18 -14.58 -1.64 4.43
N GLY A 19 -15.16 -2.83 4.62
CA GLY A 19 -15.85 -3.60 3.58
C GLY A 19 -16.86 -2.79 2.74
N PRO A 20 -17.77 -1.98 3.35
CA PRO A 20 -18.74 -1.18 2.59
C PRO A 20 -18.09 -0.17 1.63
N GLN A 21 -17.05 0.53 2.07
CA GLN A 21 -16.32 1.51 1.27
C GLN A 21 -15.50 0.82 0.17
N LYS A 22 -14.78 -0.25 0.53
CA LYS A 22 -13.98 -1.06 -0.41
C LYS A 22 -14.84 -1.68 -1.50
N SER A 23 -16.00 -2.23 -1.18
CA SER A 23 -16.88 -2.85 -2.19
C SER A 23 -17.38 -1.85 -3.23
N LYS A 24 -17.74 -0.65 -2.80
CA LYS A 24 -18.10 0.46 -3.71
C LYS A 24 -16.91 0.89 -4.58
N ALA A 25 -15.73 1.04 -3.97
CA ALA A 25 -14.51 1.42 -4.69
C ALA A 25 -14.11 0.36 -5.73
N ILE A 26 -14.10 -0.93 -5.36
CA ILE A 26 -13.79 -2.05 -6.28
C ILE A 26 -14.74 -2.08 -7.47
N HIS A 27 -16.04 -1.91 -7.24
CA HIS A 27 -17.01 -1.88 -8.33
C HIS A 27 -16.77 -0.69 -9.28
N LYS A 28 -16.61 0.52 -8.71
CA LYS A 28 -16.37 1.75 -9.50
C LYS A 28 -15.06 1.67 -10.29
N LEU A 29 -13.95 1.31 -9.64
CA LEU A 29 -12.66 1.20 -10.32
C LEU A 29 -12.70 0.16 -11.46
N SER A 30 -13.36 -0.99 -11.23
CA SER A 30 -13.48 -2.04 -12.26
C SER A 30 -14.23 -1.53 -13.49
N ASN A 31 -15.27 -0.71 -13.30
CA ASN A 31 -15.99 -0.07 -14.42
C ASN A 31 -15.11 0.93 -15.17
N ILE A 32 -14.30 1.72 -14.44
CA ILE A 32 -13.36 2.67 -15.06
C ILE A 32 -12.30 1.92 -15.85
N LEU A 33 -11.71 0.86 -15.28
CA LEU A 33 -10.73 0.03 -15.98
C LEU A 33 -11.28 -0.52 -17.29
N VAL A 34 -12.50 -1.04 -17.27
CA VAL A 34 -13.13 -1.57 -18.51
C VAL A 34 -13.40 -0.45 -19.51
N LYS A 35 -14.00 0.67 -19.08
CA LYS A 35 -14.43 1.74 -19.98
C LYS A 35 -13.28 2.61 -20.51
N LYS A 36 -12.38 3.06 -19.61
CA LYS A 36 -11.30 4.00 -19.93
C LYS A 36 -10.03 3.30 -20.37
N PHE A 37 -9.69 2.18 -19.71
CA PHE A 37 -8.41 1.50 -19.88
C PHE A 37 -8.53 0.16 -20.64
N LYS A 38 -9.68 -0.12 -21.27
CA LYS A 38 -9.92 -1.35 -22.07
C LYS A 38 -9.63 -2.64 -21.28
N GLY A 39 -9.91 -2.64 -19.97
CA GLY A 39 -9.67 -3.77 -19.06
C GLY A 39 -8.23 -3.93 -18.59
N LYS A 40 -7.31 -3.06 -18.99
CA LYS A 40 -5.91 -3.08 -18.55
C LYS A 40 -5.71 -2.19 -17.33
N VAL A 41 -4.77 -2.57 -16.46
CA VAL A 41 -4.34 -1.73 -15.33
C VAL A 41 -3.30 -0.73 -15.84
N PRO A 42 -3.46 0.59 -15.57
CA PRO A 42 -2.47 1.58 -15.99
C PRO A 42 -1.15 1.40 -15.22
N ASN A 43 -0.04 1.70 -15.87
CA ASN A 43 1.32 1.55 -15.31
C ASN A 43 1.98 2.90 -14.95
N ASN A 44 1.18 3.84 -14.49
CA ASN A 44 1.68 5.12 -14.01
C ASN A 44 0.89 5.61 -12.78
N PHE A 45 1.54 6.38 -11.92
CA PHE A 45 0.93 6.86 -10.67
C PHE A 45 -0.30 7.72 -10.89
N LYS A 46 -0.26 8.66 -11.83
CA LYS A 46 -1.34 9.60 -12.12
C LYS A 46 -2.66 8.89 -12.42
N ASP A 47 -2.63 7.89 -13.30
CA ASP A 47 -3.83 7.14 -13.66
C ASP A 47 -4.25 6.18 -12.54
N LEU A 48 -3.30 5.52 -11.85
CA LEU A 48 -3.60 4.65 -10.72
C LEU A 48 -4.29 5.42 -9.59
N GLU A 49 -3.75 6.55 -9.19
CA GLU A 49 -4.28 7.37 -8.09
C GLU A 49 -5.61 8.05 -8.44
N SER A 50 -5.92 8.17 -9.73
CA SER A 50 -7.24 8.64 -10.19
C SER A 50 -8.36 7.62 -9.97
N LEU A 51 -8.00 6.34 -9.70
CA LEU A 51 -8.98 5.28 -9.50
C LEU A 51 -9.58 5.31 -8.08
N PRO A 52 -10.89 5.09 -7.94
CA PRO A 52 -11.53 5.05 -6.63
C PRO A 52 -10.93 4.02 -5.69
N GLY A 53 -10.50 4.45 -4.50
CA GLY A 53 -9.91 3.57 -3.48
C GLY A 53 -8.45 3.22 -3.71
N VAL A 54 -7.80 3.83 -4.68
CA VAL A 54 -6.36 3.71 -4.94
C VAL A 54 -5.67 4.99 -4.46
N GLY A 55 -5.02 4.93 -3.31
CA GLY A 55 -4.12 5.98 -2.83
C GLY A 55 -2.67 5.69 -3.20
N HIS A 56 -1.76 6.62 -2.86
CA HIS A 56 -0.33 6.54 -3.19
C HIS A 56 0.31 5.20 -2.78
N LYS A 57 0.03 4.71 -1.58
CA LYS A 57 0.52 3.40 -1.10
C LYS A 57 0.07 2.24 -2.00
N THR A 58 -1.20 2.23 -2.40
CA THR A 58 -1.74 1.16 -3.28
C THR A 58 -1.14 1.26 -4.67
N ALA A 59 -1.03 2.47 -5.22
CA ALA A 59 -0.37 2.72 -6.50
C ALA A 59 1.09 2.25 -6.46
N SER A 60 1.84 2.56 -5.42
CA SER A 60 3.22 2.11 -5.22
C SER A 60 3.36 0.58 -5.20
N VAL A 61 2.44 -0.13 -4.53
CA VAL A 61 2.41 -1.60 -4.54
C VAL A 61 2.14 -2.14 -5.95
N VAL A 62 1.17 -1.58 -6.67
CA VAL A 62 0.85 -1.99 -8.05
C VAL A 62 2.04 -1.74 -8.98
N MET A 63 2.68 -0.58 -8.87
CA MET A 63 3.88 -0.25 -9.66
C MET A 63 5.03 -1.22 -9.40
N SER A 64 5.34 -1.48 -8.12
CA SER A 64 6.48 -2.32 -7.77
C SER A 64 6.25 -3.80 -7.99
N GLN A 65 5.09 -4.34 -7.61
CA GLN A 65 4.82 -5.77 -7.67
C GLN A 65 4.14 -6.21 -8.97
N GLY A 66 3.32 -5.34 -9.55
CA GLY A 66 2.60 -5.64 -10.79
C GLY A 66 3.41 -5.34 -12.04
N PHE A 67 4.21 -4.28 -12.02
CA PHE A 67 4.96 -3.82 -13.19
C PHE A 67 6.49 -3.86 -13.03
N GLY A 68 7.01 -4.25 -11.87
CA GLY A 68 8.45 -4.27 -11.61
C GLY A 68 9.10 -2.88 -11.57
N ILE A 69 8.30 -1.81 -11.51
CA ILE A 69 8.79 -0.44 -11.46
C ILE A 69 9.09 -0.10 -10.00
N PRO A 70 10.35 0.25 -9.67
CA PRO A 70 10.73 0.51 -8.28
C PRO A 70 9.88 1.59 -7.62
N ALA A 71 9.18 1.23 -6.55
CA ALA A 71 8.42 2.12 -5.70
C ALA A 71 8.50 1.66 -4.23
N PHE A 72 8.63 2.60 -3.31
CA PHE A 72 8.66 2.29 -1.88
C PHE A 72 7.28 2.53 -1.26
N ALA A 73 6.49 1.49 -1.12
CA ALA A 73 5.12 1.60 -0.63
C ALA A 73 5.07 1.74 0.90
N VAL A 74 5.28 2.94 1.42
CA VAL A 74 5.26 3.19 2.86
C VAL A 74 3.82 3.18 3.39
N ASP A 75 3.59 2.36 4.42
CA ASP A 75 2.34 2.32 5.17
C ASP A 75 2.56 2.69 6.65
N THR A 76 1.52 2.59 7.46
CA THR A 76 1.60 2.90 8.89
C THR A 76 2.54 1.98 9.67
N HIS A 77 2.76 0.74 9.21
CA HIS A 77 3.73 -0.17 9.82
C HIS A 77 5.16 0.29 9.53
N ILE A 78 5.46 0.57 8.27
CA ILE A 78 6.78 1.05 7.85
C ILE A 78 7.09 2.40 8.48
N HIS A 79 6.14 3.34 8.46
CA HIS A 79 6.30 4.64 9.09
C HIS A 79 6.66 4.51 10.58
N ARG A 80 5.90 3.69 11.33
CA ARG A 80 6.16 3.43 12.75
C ARG A 80 7.54 2.83 12.99
N LEU A 81 7.92 1.83 12.21
CA LEU A 81 9.20 1.15 12.37
C LEU A 81 10.37 2.04 11.98
N ALA A 82 10.25 2.77 10.87
CA ALA A 82 11.27 3.73 10.44
C ALA A 82 11.55 4.79 11.52
N GLN A 83 10.52 5.27 12.21
CA GLN A 83 10.69 6.16 13.36
C GLN A 83 11.35 5.46 14.55
N ARG A 84 10.93 4.24 14.89
CA ARG A 84 11.50 3.47 16.00
C ARG A 84 12.99 3.15 15.80
N TRP A 85 13.37 2.90 14.55
CA TRP A 85 14.76 2.61 14.16
C TRP A 85 15.60 3.86 13.91
N GLY A 86 15.03 5.06 14.04
CA GLY A 86 15.74 6.32 13.81
C GLY A 86 16.07 6.60 12.35
N LEU A 87 15.39 5.92 11.41
CA LEU A 87 15.61 6.12 9.97
C LEU A 87 14.91 7.36 9.43
N THR A 88 13.97 7.91 10.17
CA THR A 88 13.24 9.13 9.83
C THR A 88 12.71 9.83 11.08
N ASN A 89 12.67 11.16 11.04
CA ASN A 89 11.93 12.01 11.96
C ASN A 89 10.65 12.56 11.33
N GLY A 90 10.25 11.99 10.18
CA GLY A 90 9.11 12.43 9.41
C GLY A 90 7.79 12.32 10.19
N LYS A 91 6.97 13.39 10.14
CA LYS A 91 5.67 13.44 10.82
C LYS A 91 4.57 12.70 10.05
N ASN A 92 4.81 12.34 8.81
CA ASN A 92 3.86 11.68 7.93
C ASN A 92 4.53 10.62 7.04
N VAL A 93 3.70 9.84 6.36
CA VAL A 93 4.11 8.73 5.49
C VAL A 93 4.94 9.22 4.30
N GLU A 94 4.58 10.36 3.72
CA GLU A 94 5.25 10.95 2.55
C GLU A 94 6.68 11.37 2.88
N THR A 95 6.88 11.99 4.04
CA THR A 95 8.23 12.37 4.51
C THR A 95 9.07 11.12 4.78
N THR A 96 8.48 10.11 5.42
CA THR A 96 9.15 8.83 5.68
C THR A 96 9.56 8.15 4.38
N GLU A 97 8.68 8.11 3.38
CA GLU A 97 9.00 7.54 2.06
C GLU A 97 10.20 8.25 1.42
N ARG A 98 10.20 9.58 1.44
CA ARG A 98 11.29 10.39 0.90
C ARG A 98 12.62 10.11 1.61
N ASP A 99 12.59 9.98 2.95
CA ASP A 99 13.80 9.73 3.74
C ASP A 99 14.34 8.32 3.50
N LEU A 100 13.47 7.30 3.50
CA LEU A 100 13.86 5.92 3.21
C LEU A 100 14.42 5.75 1.79
N LYS A 101 13.84 6.47 0.81
CA LYS A 101 14.36 6.48 -0.57
C LYS A 101 15.76 7.09 -0.71
N LYS A 102 16.18 7.95 0.21
CA LYS A 102 17.56 8.48 0.25
C LYS A 102 18.54 7.49 0.89
N ILE A 103 18.08 6.71 1.86
CA ILE A 103 18.91 5.78 2.63
C ILE A 103 19.15 4.47 1.84
N PHE A 104 18.11 3.95 1.19
CA PHE A 104 18.15 2.64 0.56
C PHE A 104 18.25 2.72 -0.96
N PRO A 105 19.04 1.83 -1.59
CA PRO A 105 19.14 1.76 -3.04
C PRO A 105 17.80 1.35 -3.66
N LYS A 106 17.55 1.88 -4.86
CA LYS A 106 16.25 1.81 -5.55
C LYS A 106 15.79 0.37 -5.84
N ASP A 107 16.69 -0.52 -6.13
CA ASP A 107 16.46 -1.94 -6.41
C ASP A 107 16.02 -2.75 -5.17
N SER A 108 16.35 -2.27 -3.98
CA SER A 108 15.97 -2.91 -2.72
C SER A 108 14.57 -2.50 -2.21
N TRP A 109 13.95 -1.44 -2.72
CA TRP A 109 12.74 -0.84 -2.15
C TRP A 109 11.58 -1.82 -2.03
N ASN A 110 11.31 -2.63 -3.05
CA ASN A 110 10.21 -3.59 -3.03
C ASN A 110 10.45 -4.71 -2.01
N LYS A 111 11.69 -5.21 -1.93
CA LYS A 111 12.08 -6.26 -0.97
C LYS A 111 11.99 -5.74 0.46
N LEU A 112 12.56 -4.56 0.72
CA LEU A 112 12.53 -3.92 2.04
C LEU A 112 11.10 -3.61 2.50
N HIS A 113 10.24 -3.11 1.61
CA HIS A 113 8.83 -2.90 1.90
C HIS A 113 8.17 -4.16 2.49
N LEU A 114 8.35 -5.31 1.85
CA LEU A 114 7.78 -6.57 2.34
C LEU A 114 8.41 -7.02 3.66
N GLN A 115 9.73 -6.97 3.77
CA GLN A 115 10.46 -7.38 4.98
C GLN A 115 10.06 -6.54 6.20
N ILE A 116 9.99 -5.22 6.06
CA ILE A 116 9.61 -4.32 7.14
C ILE A 116 8.15 -4.56 7.57
N ILE A 117 7.24 -4.79 6.62
CA ILE A 117 5.84 -5.09 6.97
C ILE A 117 5.75 -6.42 7.74
N PHE A 118 6.43 -7.47 7.30
CA PHE A 118 6.44 -8.75 8.01
C PHE A 118 7.00 -8.59 9.42
N TRP A 119 8.14 -7.95 9.57
CA TRP A 119 8.72 -7.65 10.88
C TRP A 119 7.76 -6.88 11.78
N GLY A 120 7.12 -5.85 11.23
CA GLY A 120 6.17 -5.01 11.97
C GLY A 120 4.89 -5.70 12.39
N ARG A 121 4.52 -6.78 11.73
CA ARG A 121 3.35 -7.58 12.10
C ARG A 121 3.67 -8.63 13.15
N GLU A 122 4.82 -9.24 13.05
CA GLU A 122 5.18 -10.42 13.82
C GLU A 122 5.99 -10.06 15.07
N PHE A 123 6.97 -9.19 14.97
CA PHE A 123 7.91 -8.92 16.06
C PHE A 123 7.76 -7.52 16.68
N CYS A 124 7.35 -6.53 15.91
CA CYS A 124 7.27 -5.15 16.40
C CYS A 124 5.92 -4.53 16.10
N THR A 125 4.89 -4.97 16.83
CA THR A 125 3.52 -4.48 16.67
C THR A 125 3.35 -3.05 17.22
N ALA A 126 2.17 -2.43 17.00
CA ALA A 126 1.87 -1.11 17.54
C ALA A 126 1.81 -1.10 19.07
N ARG A 127 1.41 -2.23 19.70
CA ARG A 127 1.14 -2.34 21.14
C ARG A 127 2.23 -3.04 21.95
N SER A 128 3.06 -3.88 21.33
CA SER A 128 3.94 -4.82 22.03
C SER A 128 5.39 -4.80 21.55
N CYS A 129 5.87 -3.68 21.05
CA CYS A 129 7.30 -3.57 20.77
C CYS A 129 8.03 -2.97 21.98
N TYR A 130 8.76 -3.79 22.68
CA TYR A 130 9.68 -3.33 23.73
C TYR A 130 10.97 -2.91 23.05
N ARG A 131 11.32 -1.62 23.14
CA ARG A 131 12.52 -1.02 22.50
C ARG A 131 13.82 -1.78 22.77
N LEU A 132 13.91 -2.51 23.88
CA LEU A 132 15.09 -3.28 24.30
C LEU A 132 15.18 -4.67 23.61
N GLU A 133 14.09 -5.16 23.01
CA GLU A 133 14.03 -6.49 22.35
C GLU A 133 13.96 -6.40 20.82
N CYS A 134 13.79 -5.19 20.26
CA CYS A 134 13.92 -4.96 18.82
C CYS A 134 15.42 -4.94 18.44
N LYS A 135 16.03 -6.13 18.36
CA LYS A 135 17.36 -6.35 17.79
C LYS A 135 17.31 -6.46 16.28
#